data_8621b208620e5c9ea17654fb36b715e3
#
_entry.id   8621b208620e5c9ea17654fb36b715e3
#
_cell.length_a   1.000
_cell.length_b   1.000
_cell.length_c   1.000
_cell.angle_alpha   90.00
_cell.angle_beta   90.00
_cell.angle_gamma   90.00
#
_symmetry.space_group_name_H-M   'P 1'
#
loop_
_entity.id
_entity.type
_entity.pdbx_description
1 polymer ?
#
loop_
_entity_poly.entity_id
_entity_poly.type
_entity_poly.pdbx_seq_one_letter_code
_entity_poly.pdbx_strand_id
1 'polypeptide(L)'
;MKNRITELFGIEYPVIQGGMVWCSGWRLAAAVSEAGGLGLLGAGSMHPETLLEHIRKMKEATRKPWGINLPLMYPEIDTLIDMIIAE
;
A
#
# COMPACT_ATOMS: atom_id res chain seq x y z
N MET A 1 -14.21 14.00 -8.78
CA MET A 1 -13.67 15.15 -8.01
C MET A 1 -12.22 15.37 -8.36
N LYS A 2 -11.88 16.57 -8.81
CA LYS A 2 -10.49 16.89 -9.18
C LYS A 2 -9.89 17.86 -8.18
N ASN A 3 -8.77 17.52 -7.60
CA ASN A 3 -7.95 18.40 -6.78
C ASN A 3 -6.49 17.92 -6.82
N ARG A 4 -5.61 18.59 -6.07
CA ARG A 4 -4.19 18.24 -6.08
C ARG A 4 -3.91 16.81 -5.63
N ILE A 5 -4.67 16.32 -4.67
CA ILE A 5 -4.49 14.96 -4.13
C ILE A 5 -4.93 13.92 -5.16
N THR A 6 -6.11 14.10 -5.76
CA THR A 6 -6.60 13.15 -6.76
C THR A 6 -5.71 13.12 -8.00
N GLU A 7 -5.20 14.26 -8.42
CA GLU A 7 -4.29 14.33 -9.58
C GLU A 7 -2.92 13.73 -9.25
N LEU A 8 -2.38 14.02 -8.06
CA LEU A 8 -1.07 13.51 -7.66
C LEU A 8 -1.04 11.99 -7.61
N PHE A 9 -2.04 11.36 -7.01
CA PHE A 9 -2.09 9.91 -6.85
C PHE A 9 -2.87 9.18 -7.94
N GLY A 10 -3.52 9.89 -8.83
CA GLY A 10 -4.34 9.28 -9.87
C GLY A 10 -5.56 8.55 -9.31
N ILE A 11 -6.14 9.05 -8.23
CA ILE A 11 -7.30 8.46 -7.56
C ILE A 11 -8.55 9.29 -7.80
N GLU A 12 -9.72 8.66 -7.64
CA GLU A 12 -11.00 9.31 -7.90
C GLU A 12 -11.44 10.24 -6.77
N TYR A 13 -11.19 9.83 -5.52
CA TYR A 13 -11.57 10.58 -4.33
C TYR A 13 -10.34 10.90 -3.48
N PRO A 14 -10.26 12.08 -2.83
CA PRO A 14 -9.11 12.45 -2.01
C PRO A 14 -9.14 11.75 -0.65
N VAL A 15 -9.20 10.43 -0.66
CA VAL A 15 -9.26 9.59 0.53
C VAL A 15 -8.06 8.65 0.53
N ILE A 16 -7.28 8.70 1.60
CA ILE A 16 -6.11 7.86 1.79
C ILE A 16 -6.34 7.00 3.04
N GLN A 17 -6.27 5.69 2.86
CA GLN A 17 -6.40 4.76 3.97
C GLN A 17 -5.14 4.83 4.85
N GLY A 18 -5.32 4.81 6.18
CA GLY A 18 -4.18 4.68 7.09
C GLY A 18 -3.56 3.29 6.98
N GLY A 19 -2.23 3.23 7.00
CA GLY A 19 -1.52 1.95 7.00
C GLY A 19 -1.52 1.35 8.40
N MET A 20 -2.43 0.44 8.66
CA MET A 20 -2.65 -0.12 10.01
C MET A 20 -2.01 -1.48 10.16
N VAL A 21 -1.13 -1.59 11.15
CA VAL A 21 -0.54 -2.87 11.54
C VAL A 21 -1.64 -3.87 11.88
N TRP A 22 -1.54 -5.10 11.38
CA TRP A 22 -2.50 -6.19 11.56
C TRP A 22 -3.83 -6.03 10.82
N CYS A 23 -4.17 -4.83 10.36
CA CYS A 23 -5.46 -4.56 9.74
C CYS A 23 -5.37 -4.23 8.25
N SER A 24 -4.28 -3.61 7.79
CA SER A 24 -4.12 -3.19 6.40
C SER A 24 -3.35 -4.22 5.57
N GLY A 25 -3.95 -5.39 5.36
CA GLY A 25 -3.43 -6.35 4.40
C GLY A 25 -3.88 -6.01 2.98
N TRP A 26 -3.54 -6.86 2.03
CA TRP A 26 -3.85 -6.62 0.62
C TRP A 26 -5.36 -6.54 0.34
N ARG A 27 -6.16 -7.29 1.09
CA ARG A 27 -7.62 -7.30 0.87
C ARG A 27 -8.25 -5.95 1.14
N LEU A 28 -7.92 -5.33 2.27
CA LEU A 28 -8.42 -4.00 2.60
C LEU A 28 -7.85 -2.95 1.65
N ALA A 29 -6.55 -3.00 1.41
CA ALA A 29 -5.90 -2.02 0.54
C ALA A 29 -6.46 -2.08 -0.88
N ALA A 30 -6.64 -3.28 -1.43
CA ALA A 30 -7.23 -3.44 -2.75
C ALA A 30 -8.67 -2.94 -2.80
N ALA A 31 -9.47 -3.21 -1.77
CA ALA A 31 -10.84 -2.74 -1.71
C ALA A 31 -10.90 -1.20 -1.70
N VAL A 32 -10.03 -0.54 -0.96
CA VAL A 32 -9.97 0.93 -0.92
C VAL A 32 -9.56 1.48 -2.29
N SER A 33 -8.53 0.90 -2.91
CA SER A 33 -8.07 1.36 -4.23
C SER A 33 -9.15 1.14 -5.30
N GLU A 34 -9.82 0.01 -5.30
CA GLU A 34 -10.92 -0.25 -6.23
C GLU A 34 -12.10 0.69 -6.03
N ALA A 35 -12.33 1.14 -4.80
CA ALA A 35 -13.39 2.09 -4.48
C ALA A 35 -13.05 3.54 -4.88
N GLY A 36 -11.85 3.81 -5.33
CA GLY A 36 -11.44 5.14 -5.80
C GLY A 36 -10.57 5.93 -4.84
N GLY A 37 -10.20 5.39 -3.69
CA GLY A 37 -9.25 5.99 -2.77
C GLY A 37 -7.83 5.47 -3.00
N LEU A 38 -6.94 5.78 -2.08
CA LEU A 38 -5.57 5.22 -2.09
C LEU A 38 -5.45 4.20 -0.96
N GLY A 39 -5.39 2.92 -1.33
CA GLY A 39 -5.17 1.84 -0.38
C GLY A 39 -3.70 1.75 0.02
N LEU A 40 -3.42 1.45 1.28
CA LEU A 40 -2.07 1.29 1.78
C LEU A 40 -1.90 -0.03 2.51
N LEU A 41 -0.84 -0.76 2.17
CA LEU A 41 -0.42 -1.93 2.94
C LEU A 41 0.29 -1.46 4.20
N GLY A 42 -0.05 -2.04 5.34
CA GLY A 42 0.63 -1.77 6.60
C GLY A 42 1.80 -2.74 6.80
N ALA A 43 3.00 -2.32 6.43
CA ALA A 43 4.18 -3.18 6.43
C ALA A 43 4.88 -3.31 7.79
N GLY A 44 4.46 -2.55 8.79
CA GLY A 44 5.19 -2.44 10.06
C GLY A 44 5.34 -3.73 10.85
N SER A 45 4.46 -4.70 10.66
CA SER A 45 4.53 -6.00 11.35
C SER A 45 4.83 -7.15 10.41
N MET A 46 5.09 -6.89 9.13
CA MET A 46 5.33 -7.91 8.14
C MET A 46 6.80 -8.22 8.01
N HIS A 47 7.13 -9.51 7.99
CA HIS A 47 8.45 -9.94 7.55
C HIS A 47 8.58 -9.71 6.05
N PRO A 48 9.80 -9.60 5.50
CA PRO A 48 9.98 -9.35 4.06
C PRO A 48 9.23 -10.32 3.16
N GLU A 49 9.21 -11.59 3.50
CA GLU A 49 8.50 -12.61 2.72
C GLU A 49 7.00 -12.40 2.70
N THR A 50 6.42 -12.04 3.85
CA THR A 50 5.00 -11.75 3.98
C THR A 50 4.64 -10.50 3.18
N LEU A 51 5.44 -9.45 3.28
CA LEU A 51 5.21 -8.23 2.51
C LEU A 51 5.26 -8.52 1.01
N LEU A 52 6.23 -9.29 0.54
CA LEU A 52 6.33 -9.67 -0.86
C LEU A 52 5.06 -10.39 -1.34
N GLU A 53 4.52 -11.30 -0.53
CA GLU A 53 3.27 -11.98 -0.84
C GLU A 53 2.12 -11.00 -0.98
N HIS A 54 2.00 -10.04 -0.05
CA HIS A 54 0.96 -9.02 -0.11
C HIS A 54 1.10 -8.11 -1.33
N ILE A 55 2.32 -7.73 -1.69
CA ILE A 55 2.57 -6.94 -2.90
C ILE A 55 2.09 -7.68 -4.14
N ARG A 56 2.42 -8.95 -4.25
CA ARG A 56 1.99 -9.78 -5.39
C ARG A 56 0.48 -9.91 -5.45
N LYS A 57 -0.16 -10.09 -4.31
CA LYS A 57 -1.63 -10.15 -4.23
C LYS A 57 -2.27 -8.82 -4.63
N MET A 58 -1.67 -7.70 -4.25
CA MET A 58 -2.15 -6.39 -4.67
C MET A 58 -2.09 -6.23 -6.19
N LYS A 59 -1.01 -6.64 -6.81
CA LYS A 59 -0.86 -6.54 -8.27
C LYS A 59 -1.88 -7.38 -9.02
N GLU A 60 -2.31 -8.49 -8.44
CA GLU A 60 -3.37 -9.33 -9.01
C GLU A 60 -4.76 -8.74 -8.75
N ALA A 61 -4.97 -8.14 -7.58
CA ALA A 61 -6.29 -7.69 -7.12
C ALA A 61 -6.72 -6.35 -7.70
N THR A 62 -5.78 -5.46 -8.00
CA THR A 62 -6.11 -4.14 -8.50
C THR A 62 -5.04 -3.61 -9.45
N ARG A 63 -5.49 -2.80 -10.43
CA ARG A 63 -4.59 -2.02 -11.30
C ARG A 63 -4.59 -0.55 -10.92
N LYS A 64 -5.38 -0.18 -9.92
CA LYS A 64 -5.47 1.19 -9.45
C LYS A 64 -4.31 1.52 -8.50
N PRO A 65 -4.01 2.82 -8.31
CA PRO A 65 -2.90 3.22 -7.43
C PRO A 65 -3.08 2.73 -6.01
N TRP A 66 -1.98 2.33 -5.40
CA TRP A 66 -1.90 1.93 -3.99
C TRP A 66 -0.49 2.19 -3.48
N GLY A 67 -0.32 2.13 -2.17
CA GLY A 67 0.97 2.38 -1.56
C GLY A 67 1.25 1.45 -0.40
N ILE A 68 2.39 1.67 0.23
CA ILE A 68 2.87 0.88 1.37
C ILE A 68 3.26 1.84 2.48
N ASN A 69 2.69 1.62 3.67
CA ASN A 69 3.11 2.36 4.86
C ASN A 69 4.31 1.65 5.48
N LEU A 70 5.44 2.35 5.52
CA LEU A 70 6.70 1.77 5.94
C LEU A 70 7.28 2.53 7.13
N PRO A 71 7.23 1.97 8.35
CA PRO A 71 7.84 2.61 9.50
C PRO A 71 9.35 2.62 9.39
N LEU A 72 9.95 3.82 9.44
CA LEU A 72 11.39 3.97 9.25
C LEU A 72 12.24 3.41 10.40
N MET A 73 11.62 3.16 11.55
CA MET A 73 12.31 2.59 12.71
C MET A 73 12.31 1.06 12.74
N TYR A 74 11.78 0.43 11.70
CA TYR A 74 11.76 -1.02 11.61
C TYR A 74 13.16 -1.57 11.34
N PRO A 75 13.62 -2.62 12.10
CA PRO A 75 15.00 -3.10 11.98
C PRO A 75 15.42 -3.57 10.58
N GLU A 76 14.48 -4.06 9.78
CA GLU A 76 14.75 -4.56 8.42
C GLU A 76 14.36 -3.56 7.34
N ILE A 77 14.36 -2.27 7.66
CA ILE A 77 13.86 -1.22 6.75
C ILE A 77 14.59 -1.21 5.40
N ASP A 78 15.89 -1.37 5.39
CA ASP A 78 16.67 -1.36 4.15
C ASP A 78 16.31 -2.53 3.24
N THR A 79 16.12 -3.70 3.82
CA THR A 79 15.70 -4.90 3.08
C THR A 79 14.29 -4.69 2.48
N LEU A 80 13.38 -4.12 3.26
CA LEU A 80 12.02 -3.85 2.80
C LEU A 80 11.99 -2.82 1.67
N ILE A 81 12.79 -1.75 1.80
CA ILE A 81 12.87 -0.71 0.76
C ILE A 81 13.39 -1.30 -0.55
N ASP A 82 14.47 -2.06 -0.50
CA ASP A 82 15.05 -2.68 -1.68
C ASP A 82 14.05 -3.63 -2.36
N MET A 83 13.34 -4.41 -1.58
CA MET A 83 12.33 -5.33 -2.10
C MET A 83 11.17 -4.58 -2.77
N ILE A 84 10.69 -3.49 -2.16
CA ILE A 84 9.59 -2.69 -2.71
C ILE A 84 9.99 -2.07 -4.03
N ILE A 85 11.21 -1.54 -4.13
CA ILE A 85 11.71 -0.95 -5.36
C ILE A 85 11.83 -2.00 -6.47
N ALA A 86 12.24 -3.22 -6.13
CA ALA A 86 12.40 -4.30 -7.10
C ALA A 86 11.08 -4.82 -7.65
N GLU A 87 10.00 -4.70 -6.92
CA GLU A 87 8.68 -5.14 -7.35
C GLU A 87 7.86 -3.98 -7.93
#